data_66e1828f7ce54da03e9c150995154be0
#
_entry.id   66e1828f7ce54da03e9c150995154be0
#
_cell.length_a   1.000
_cell.length_b   1.000
_cell.length_c   1.000
_cell.angle_alpha   90.00
_cell.angle_beta   90.00
_cell.angle_gamma   90.00
#
_symmetry.space_group_name_H-M   'P 1'
#
loop_
_entity.id
_entity.type
_entity.pdbx_description
1 polymer ?
#
loop_
_entity_poly.entity_id
_entity_poly.type
_entity_poly.pdbx_seq_one_letter_code
_entity_poly.pdbx_strand_id
1 'polypeptide(L)'
;MLDINAIRADFPILQDPRYVYFDNAATSQRPRQVLEAIDNFYRTTNANPLRGLYEWSVGATEAYEQARHTVAEHVNAKEDCEIIFVRNATEALNLVAYSYAMTNVQEGDEIVLTVLEHHSNLLPWQMVADA
;
A
#
# COMPACT_ATOMS: atom_id res chain seq x y z
N MET A 1 -2.31 -24.59 -13.56
CA MET A 1 -2.45 -24.83 -12.11
C MET A 1 -1.30 -24.12 -11.42
N LEU A 2 -1.56 -23.37 -10.34
CA LEU A 2 -0.47 -22.66 -9.59
C LEU A 2 0.47 -23.71 -8.95
N ASP A 3 1.78 -23.50 -9.11
CA ASP A 3 2.79 -24.27 -8.39
C ASP A 3 2.97 -23.68 -6.98
N ILE A 4 2.29 -24.27 -6.01
CA ILE A 4 2.27 -23.80 -4.61
C ILE A 4 3.68 -23.92 -4.00
N ASN A 5 4.46 -24.92 -4.39
CA ASN A 5 5.82 -25.10 -3.84
C ASN A 5 6.76 -24.00 -4.37
N ALA A 6 6.67 -23.66 -5.64
CA ALA A 6 7.43 -22.55 -6.22
C ALA A 6 7.06 -21.22 -5.58
N ILE A 7 5.76 -20.94 -5.40
CA ILE A 7 5.30 -19.72 -4.71
C ILE A 7 5.80 -19.69 -3.26
N ARG A 8 5.65 -20.80 -2.53
CA ARG A 8 6.11 -20.88 -1.14
C ARG A 8 7.62 -20.69 -1.00
N ALA A 9 8.40 -21.12 -1.99
CA ALA A 9 9.86 -20.95 -2.00
C ALA A 9 10.31 -19.48 -2.06
N ASP A 10 9.44 -18.58 -2.54
CA ASP A 10 9.72 -17.15 -2.56
C ASP A 10 9.66 -16.49 -1.17
N PHE A 11 9.09 -17.16 -0.17
CA PHE A 11 8.94 -16.63 1.19
C PHE A 11 9.94 -17.27 2.15
N PRO A 12 11.07 -16.61 2.47
CA PRO A 12 12.14 -17.21 3.30
C PRO A 12 11.65 -17.69 4.68
N ILE A 13 10.77 -16.93 5.30
CA ILE A 13 10.22 -17.28 6.62
C ILE A 13 9.37 -18.56 6.61
N LEU A 14 8.81 -18.93 5.46
CA LEU A 14 7.96 -20.12 5.33
C LEU A 14 8.74 -21.39 4.96
N GLN A 15 10.09 -21.33 4.92
CA GLN A 15 10.92 -22.50 4.59
C GLN A 15 11.06 -23.48 5.76
N ASP A 16 10.83 -23.04 6.99
CA ASP A 16 10.85 -23.93 8.14
C ASP A 16 9.54 -24.74 8.20
N PRO A 17 9.60 -26.08 8.00
CA PRO A 17 8.41 -26.93 7.94
C PRO A 17 7.70 -27.09 9.28
N ARG A 18 8.30 -26.64 10.38
CA ARG A 18 7.69 -26.70 11.72
C ARG A 18 6.55 -25.69 11.88
N TYR A 19 6.50 -24.65 11.03
CA TYR A 19 5.54 -23.58 11.15
C TYR A 19 4.51 -23.58 10.03
N VAL A 20 3.26 -23.38 10.43
CA VAL A 20 2.13 -23.09 9.54
C VAL A 20 1.60 -21.72 9.92
N TYR A 21 1.62 -20.78 8.98
CA TYR A 21 1.24 -19.39 9.22
C TYR A 21 -0.15 -19.11 8.66
N PHE A 22 -1.10 -18.71 9.52
CA PHE A 22 -2.48 -18.39 9.15
C PHE A 22 -2.90 -16.96 9.49
N ASP A 23 -1.98 -16.13 9.95
CA ASP A 23 -2.28 -14.77 10.42
C ASP A 23 -1.99 -13.69 9.36
N ASN A 24 -2.23 -14.00 8.09
CA ASN A 24 -2.02 -13.05 6.98
C ASN A 24 -2.98 -11.85 7.02
N ALA A 25 -4.11 -11.96 7.71
CA ALA A 25 -5.04 -10.85 7.91
C ALA A 25 -4.39 -9.71 8.73
N ALA A 26 -3.57 -10.07 9.73
CA ALA A 26 -2.83 -9.09 10.53
C ALA A 26 -1.51 -8.70 9.87
N THR A 27 -0.75 -9.66 9.34
CA THR A 27 0.57 -9.43 8.76
C THR A 27 0.85 -10.36 7.59
N SER A 28 0.94 -9.82 6.38
CA SER A 28 1.40 -10.57 5.21
C SER A 28 2.92 -10.74 5.23
N GLN A 29 3.39 -11.95 4.91
CA GLN A 29 4.82 -12.23 4.80
C GLN A 29 5.42 -11.58 3.55
N ARG A 30 6.72 -11.30 3.58
CA ARG A 30 7.44 -10.63 2.50
C ARG A 30 8.15 -11.66 1.63
N PRO A 31 7.92 -11.68 0.32
CA PRO A 31 8.70 -12.51 -0.59
C PRO A 31 10.14 -11.98 -0.72
N ARG A 32 11.04 -12.87 -1.12
CA ARG A 32 12.46 -12.57 -1.29
C ARG A 32 12.70 -11.36 -2.18
N GLN A 33 11.96 -11.22 -3.27
CA GLN A 33 12.07 -10.12 -4.22
C GLN A 33 11.85 -8.76 -3.55
N VAL A 34 10.91 -8.67 -2.61
CA VAL A 34 10.65 -7.43 -1.84
C VAL A 34 11.80 -7.15 -0.87
N LEU A 35 12.29 -8.19 -0.17
CA LEU A 35 13.40 -8.03 0.77
C LEU A 35 14.68 -7.58 0.06
N GLU A 36 15.01 -8.20 -1.08
CA GLU A 36 16.16 -7.87 -1.90
C GLU A 36 16.05 -6.47 -2.51
N ALA A 37 14.86 -6.06 -2.96
CA ALA A 37 14.64 -4.72 -3.51
C ALA A 37 14.87 -3.63 -2.44
N ILE A 38 14.38 -3.85 -1.21
CA ILE A 38 14.60 -2.92 -0.10
C ILE A 38 16.10 -2.86 0.27
N ASP A 39 16.76 -4.00 0.43
CA ASP A 39 18.19 -4.06 0.75
C ASP A 39 19.04 -3.38 -0.34
N ASN A 40 18.75 -3.69 -1.60
CA ASN A 40 19.43 -3.07 -2.74
C ASN A 40 19.26 -1.55 -2.78
N PHE A 41 18.04 -1.05 -2.58
CA PHE A 41 17.77 0.39 -2.55
C PHE A 41 18.62 1.09 -1.49
N TYR A 42 18.64 0.57 -0.27
CA TYR A 42 19.44 1.17 0.81
C TYR A 42 20.94 1.09 0.57
N ARG A 43 21.44 0.07 -0.13
CA ARG A 43 22.87 -0.08 -0.43
C ARG A 43 23.35 0.76 -1.61
N THR A 44 22.48 1.07 -2.57
CA THR A 44 22.90 1.61 -3.86
C THR A 44 22.33 2.99 -4.19
N THR A 45 21.09 3.28 -3.80
CA THR A 45 20.34 4.41 -4.35
C THR A 45 19.63 5.25 -3.28
N ASN A 46 19.84 4.97 -2.00
CA ASN A 46 19.15 5.68 -0.92
C ASN A 46 19.50 7.17 -0.89
N ALA A 47 18.65 7.98 -1.47
CA ALA A 47 18.77 9.43 -1.54
C ALA A 47 17.39 10.10 -1.47
N ASN A 48 17.38 11.43 -1.28
CA ASN A 48 16.13 12.20 -1.25
C ASN A 48 15.52 12.27 -2.65
N PRO A 49 14.36 11.65 -2.90
CA PRO A 49 13.70 11.72 -4.20
C PRO A 49 13.15 13.12 -4.47
N LEU A 50 12.89 13.46 -5.74
CA LEU A 50 12.21 14.64 -6.26
C LEU A 50 12.97 15.97 -6.16
N ARG A 51 14.07 16.10 -5.40
CA ARG A 51 14.72 17.39 -5.14
C ARG A 51 16.20 17.47 -5.50
N GLY A 52 16.86 16.36 -5.75
CA GLY A 52 18.29 16.34 -6.09
C GLY A 52 18.54 16.20 -7.60
N LEU A 53 19.62 16.81 -8.06
CA LEU A 53 20.06 16.69 -9.46
C LEU A 53 21.25 15.72 -9.61
N TYR A 54 21.67 15.06 -8.54
CA TYR A 54 22.74 14.07 -8.56
C TYR A 54 22.18 12.66 -8.81
N GLU A 55 23.01 11.78 -9.31
CA GLU A 55 22.65 10.45 -9.82
C GLU A 55 21.76 9.65 -8.86
N TRP A 56 22.09 9.56 -7.58
CA TRP A 56 21.30 8.79 -6.62
C TRP A 56 19.91 9.37 -6.38
N SER A 57 19.79 10.70 -6.36
CA SER A 57 18.48 11.34 -6.19
C SER A 57 17.58 11.17 -7.41
N VAL A 58 18.18 11.23 -8.60
CA VAL A 58 17.47 10.94 -9.86
C VAL A 58 17.02 9.49 -9.88
N GLY A 59 17.91 8.54 -9.59
CA GLY A 59 17.58 7.12 -9.53
C GLY A 59 16.52 6.77 -8.47
N ALA A 60 16.57 7.41 -7.30
CA ALA A 60 15.54 7.24 -6.28
C ALA A 60 14.17 7.78 -6.74
N THR A 61 14.17 8.89 -7.48
CA THR A 61 12.94 9.46 -8.07
C THR A 61 12.37 8.54 -9.14
N GLU A 62 13.19 8.08 -10.05
CA GLU A 62 12.79 7.17 -11.12
C GLU A 62 12.20 5.87 -10.56
N ALA A 63 12.85 5.28 -9.56
CA ALA A 63 12.36 4.06 -8.90
C ALA A 63 10.99 4.28 -8.22
N TYR A 64 10.80 5.44 -7.59
CA TYR A 64 9.54 5.79 -6.94
C TYR A 64 8.40 5.98 -7.95
N GLU A 65 8.65 6.73 -9.02
CA GLU A 65 7.64 6.97 -10.06
C GLU A 65 7.35 5.70 -10.89
N GLN A 66 8.35 4.85 -11.13
CA GLN A 66 8.13 3.55 -11.76
C GLN A 66 7.27 2.63 -10.89
N ALA A 67 7.45 2.64 -9.56
CA ALA A 67 6.59 1.89 -8.65
C ALA A 67 5.14 2.41 -8.70
N ARG A 68 4.95 3.73 -8.79
CA ARG A 68 3.64 4.36 -8.95
C ARG A 68 2.97 3.91 -10.24
N HIS A 69 3.68 3.96 -11.35
CA HIS A 69 3.19 3.51 -12.65
C HIS A 69 2.78 2.03 -12.61
N THR A 70 3.60 1.16 -12.04
CA THR A 70 3.29 -0.28 -11.90
C THR A 70 2.00 -0.52 -11.10
N VAL A 71 1.79 0.24 -10.02
CA VAL A 71 0.55 0.14 -9.23
C VAL A 71 -0.65 0.69 -10.03
N ALA A 72 -0.49 1.80 -10.74
CA ALA A 72 -1.53 2.36 -11.59
C ALA A 72 -2.00 1.35 -12.65
N GLU A 73 -1.08 0.70 -13.34
CA GLU A 73 -1.41 -0.38 -14.29
C GLU A 73 -2.12 -1.54 -13.61
N HIS A 74 -1.64 -1.98 -12.44
CA HIS A 74 -2.22 -3.11 -11.70
C HIS A 74 -3.68 -2.89 -11.30
N VAL A 75 -4.03 -1.67 -10.87
CA VAL A 75 -5.39 -1.31 -10.46
C VAL A 75 -6.22 -0.73 -11.61
N ASN A 76 -5.66 -0.67 -12.82
CA ASN A 76 -6.28 -0.08 -14.00
C ASN A 76 -6.66 1.39 -13.79
N ALA A 77 -5.82 2.14 -13.11
CA ALA A 77 -5.94 3.59 -13.00
C ALA A 77 -5.64 4.24 -14.36
N LYS A 78 -6.27 5.37 -14.64
CA LYS A 78 -6.13 6.07 -15.90
C LYS A 78 -4.82 6.86 -15.99
N GLU A 79 -4.42 7.43 -14.85
CA GLU A 79 -3.24 8.29 -14.74
C GLU A 79 -2.42 7.89 -13.50
N ASP A 80 -1.11 7.98 -13.57
CA ASP A 80 -0.22 7.66 -12.46
C ASP A 80 -0.47 8.55 -11.22
N CYS A 81 -0.90 9.78 -11.43
CA CYS A 81 -1.22 10.72 -10.35
C CYS A 81 -2.45 10.32 -9.51
N GLU A 82 -3.25 9.35 -9.95
CA GLU A 82 -4.34 8.79 -9.16
C GLU A 82 -3.84 7.87 -8.03
N ILE A 83 -2.56 7.48 -8.07
CA ILE A 83 -1.95 6.64 -7.04
C ILE A 83 -1.27 7.48 -5.97
N ILE A 84 -1.70 7.32 -4.74
CA ILE A 84 -1.13 7.98 -3.56
C ILE A 84 -0.61 6.91 -2.61
N PHE A 85 0.71 6.87 -2.37
CA PHE A 85 1.30 5.98 -1.40
C PHE A 85 1.14 6.53 0.02
N VAL A 86 0.62 5.70 0.91
CA VAL A 86 0.43 5.98 2.32
C VAL A 86 0.98 4.84 3.17
N ARG A 87 1.11 5.03 4.47
CA ARG A 87 1.74 4.04 5.36
C ARG A 87 0.92 2.77 5.58
N ASN A 88 -0.41 2.89 5.55
CA ASN A 88 -1.32 1.77 5.81
C ASN A 88 -2.77 2.13 5.40
N ALA A 89 -3.66 1.14 5.46
CA ALA A 89 -5.08 1.32 5.13
C ALA A 89 -5.79 2.34 6.04
N THR A 90 -5.43 2.43 7.32
CA THR A 90 -5.99 3.42 8.24
C THR A 90 -5.72 4.84 7.74
N GLU A 91 -4.49 5.13 7.34
CA GLU A 91 -4.14 6.45 6.77
C GLU A 91 -4.87 6.69 5.45
N ALA A 92 -4.97 5.68 4.57
CA ALA A 92 -5.67 5.80 3.30
C ALA A 92 -7.15 6.16 3.48
N LEU A 93 -7.86 5.46 4.36
CA LEU A 93 -9.27 5.69 4.63
C LEU A 93 -9.52 7.05 5.30
N ASN A 94 -8.67 7.44 6.25
CA ASN A 94 -8.73 8.77 6.83
C ASN A 94 -8.43 9.87 5.80
N LEU A 95 -7.47 9.66 4.90
CA LEU A 95 -7.18 10.61 3.83
C LEU A 95 -8.42 10.85 2.95
N VAL A 96 -9.13 9.78 2.55
CA VAL A 96 -10.38 9.89 1.79
C VAL A 96 -11.46 10.60 2.60
N ALA A 97 -11.63 10.24 3.87
CA ALA A 97 -12.62 10.89 4.74
C ALA A 97 -12.36 12.40 4.86
N TYR A 98 -11.13 12.81 5.18
CA TYR A 98 -10.80 14.23 5.38
C TYR A 98 -10.71 15.04 4.09
N SER A 99 -10.19 14.48 3.01
CA SER A 99 -9.96 15.25 1.77
C SER A 99 -11.17 15.23 0.83
N TYR A 100 -11.86 14.11 0.72
CA TYR A 100 -12.98 13.94 -0.19
C TYR A 100 -14.32 14.05 0.54
N ALA A 101 -14.56 13.20 1.55
CA ALA A 101 -15.89 13.11 2.15
C ALA A 101 -16.31 14.39 2.86
N MET A 102 -15.44 14.97 3.69
CA MET A 102 -15.73 16.26 4.37
C MET A 102 -16.03 17.43 3.43
N THR A 103 -15.69 17.30 2.15
CA THR A 103 -15.91 18.36 1.15
C THR A 103 -17.08 18.07 0.23
N ASN A 104 -17.35 16.80 -0.07
CA ASN A 104 -18.27 16.39 -1.13
C ASN A 104 -19.53 15.68 -0.62
N VAL A 105 -19.50 15.09 0.58
CA VAL A 105 -20.68 14.47 1.21
C VAL A 105 -21.47 15.56 1.93
N GLN A 106 -22.78 15.57 1.74
CA GLN A 106 -23.67 16.60 2.25
C GLN A 106 -24.77 16.00 3.14
N GLU A 107 -25.47 16.85 3.88
CA GLU A 107 -26.62 16.41 4.68
C GLU A 107 -27.67 15.70 3.81
N GLY A 108 -28.00 14.47 4.20
CA GLY A 108 -28.92 13.59 3.47
C GLY A 108 -28.24 12.57 2.56
N ASP A 109 -26.92 12.66 2.33
CA ASP A 109 -26.16 11.59 1.66
C ASP A 109 -25.95 10.40 2.59
N GLU A 110 -25.78 9.22 1.99
CA GLU A 110 -25.64 7.96 2.73
C GLU A 110 -24.26 7.32 2.52
N ILE A 111 -23.60 6.93 3.61
CA ILE A 111 -22.39 6.11 3.59
C ILE A 111 -22.77 4.69 4.02
N VAL A 112 -22.65 3.73 3.11
CA VAL A 112 -23.03 2.34 3.36
C VAL A 112 -21.80 1.54 3.82
N LEU A 113 -21.90 0.91 4.98
CA LEU A 113 -20.86 0.07 5.57
C LEU A 113 -21.41 -1.30 5.95
N THR A 114 -20.56 -2.31 6.06
CA THR A 114 -20.94 -3.59 6.63
C THR A 114 -20.68 -3.63 8.14
N VAL A 115 -21.35 -4.53 8.85
CA VAL A 115 -21.09 -4.75 10.31
C VAL A 115 -19.77 -5.50 10.56
N LEU A 116 -19.12 -5.98 9.50
CA LEU A 116 -17.87 -6.74 9.58
C LEU A 116 -16.63 -5.87 9.37
N GLU A 117 -16.80 -4.55 9.24
CA GLU A 117 -15.68 -3.65 8.97
C GLU A 117 -14.68 -3.60 10.13
N HIS A 118 -13.41 -3.52 9.78
CA HIS A 118 -12.37 -3.15 10.72
C HIS A 118 -12.57 -1.69 11.16
N HIS A 119 -12.21 -1.35 12.39
CA HIS A 119 -12.36 0.03 12.92
C HIS A 119 -11.77 1.11 12.01
N SER A 120 -10.70 0.83 11.29
CA SER A 120 -10.11 1.77 10.32
C SER A 120 -11.05 2.15 9.18
N ASN A 121 -12.03 1.30 8.86
CA ASN A 121 -13.06 1.55 7.84
C ASN A 121 -14.45 1.78 8.45
N LEU A 122 -14.53 2.08 9.72
CA LEU A 122 -15.76 2.44 10.41
C LEU A 122 -15.66 3.86 10.99
N LEU A 123 -14.63 4.12 11.80
CA LEU A 123 -14.51 5.37 12.57
C LEU A 123 -14.38 6.63 11.71
N PRO A 124 -13.63 6.64 10.58
CA PRO A 124 -13.57 7.84 9.73
C PRO A 124 -14.92 8.25 9.17
N TRP A 125 -15.78 7.30 8.83
CA TRP A 125 -17.10 7.58 8.28
C TRP A 125 -18.10 8.05 9.32
N GLN A 126 -18.00 7.54 10.56
CA GLN A 126 -18.77 8.09 11.69
C GLN A 126 -18.40 9.54 11.95
N MET A 127 -17.10 9.87 11.92
CA MET A 127 -16.63 11.24 12.06
C MET A 127 -17.17 12.16 10.95
N VAL A 128 -17.23 11.70 9.69
CA VAL A 128 -17.82 12.46 8.58
C VAL A 128 -19.31 12.67 8.81
N ALA A 129 -20.02 11.65 9.32
CA ALA A 129 -21.47 11.76 9.59
C ALA A 129 -21.81 12.69 10.76
N ASP A 130 -20.88 12.89 11.70
CA ASP A 130 -21.05 13.76 12.86
C ASP A 130 -20.66 15.24 12.59
N ALA A 131 -20.07 15.54 11.41
CA ALA A 131 -19.53 16.86 11.06
C ALA A 131 -20.54 17.72 10.31
#